data_2bf0999f9b7cab08fbf4733c82b0b67b
#
_entry.id   2bf0999f9b7cab08fbf4733c82b0b67b
#
_cell.length_a   1.000
_cell.length_b   1.000
_cell.length_c   1.000
_cell.angle_alpha   90.00
_cell.angle_beta   90.00
_cell.angle_gamma   90.00
#
_symmetry.space_group_name_H-M   'P 1'
#
loop_
_entity.id
_entity.type
_entity.pdbx_description
1 polymer ?
#
loop_
_entity_poly.entity_id
_entity_poly.type
_entity_poly.pdbx_seq_one_letter_code
_entity_poly.pdbx_strand_id
1 'polypeptide(L)'
;MERTYQEAVEEIRSRLDIVDVVSRYVVLKKSGSNYMGCCPFHKEKTPSFSVSRQKDIFKCFGCGEGGDAISFLMKINNKSFKEVIEDEAREFGIELPAQKGGGNFGEKKKLALDAMKFASEFFTKNLMESPDAEFAREYLKKRSVSDEIIQKYGLGYSLKSFDELQKQSGIDVEILDTAGLVVKREKEKGYIDRFRNRLMIPVKNENGQIVAFGARALSEGQNPKYLNSPDTILYNKSRILYGFDTAKDAIKELDSVLICEGYFDVISLQSGGVKNAVASCGTALTQDHIRLISKYSESRRIYLAFDTDNAGQMATERSAELIKETFEGLGNIKQFDESYSPVSDKYACEIRVVSPPDGKDPDEFIREHGAEAYFEHLSKAPLLLDYKLNKVIPDNVENLSPVEKMKTVRKIIPLIEEINNKVIQNEYVKIISKKLEIDENTLSGEIRAFGKERGEFIEPEIKIKSQIVTKSSNFILKMEKNLFCLFFTNVSEDNRSELIKIIKDQKFEEESYNILLNTIDKSVIRIHNTEELIQVLFTEFQENNEIKDIITDLIFLSKPYENLSDKDIRTVIYETVNKLALFKRKEEIKQLKRKSQSSTNGEFDKVQYQIQVNEKLKSK
;
A
#
# COMPACT_ATOMS: atom_id res chain seq x y z
N MET A 1 30.31 -11.11 36.71
CA MET A 1 30.21 -11.45 35.29
C MET A 1 29.41 -10.34 34.64
N GLU A 2 29.93 -9.69 33.62
CA GLU A 2 29.15 -8.71 32.85
C GLU A 2 28.05 -9.46 32.13
N ARG A 3 26.82 -9.00 32.31
CA ARG A 3 25.61 -9.55 31.69
C ARG A 3 25.72 -9.45 30.16
N THR A 4 25.33 -10.46 29.44
CA THR A 4 25.30 -10.46 27.97
C THR A 4 23.98 -9.86 27.47
N TYR A 5 23.98 -9.33 26.24
CA TYR A 5 22.76 -8.84 25.60
C TYR A 5 21.69 -9.94 25.46
N GLN A 6 22.15 -11.17 25.21
CA GLN A 6 21.27 -12.33 25.05
C GLN A 6 20.56 -12.67 26.38
N GLU A 7 21.28 -12.62 27.49
CA GLU A 7 20.66 -12.80 28.82
C GLU A 7 19.67 -11.70 29.17
N ALA A 8 19.94 -10.45 28.75
CA ALA A 8 18.99 -9.36 28.93
C ALA A 8 17.72 -9.55 28.08
N VAL A 9 17.84 -10.00 26.82
CA VAL A 9 16.70 -10.33 25.94
C VAL A 9 15.89 -11.51 26.51
N GLU A 10 16.53 -12.54 27.03
CA GLU A 10 15.84 -13.68 27.66
C GLU A 10 15.08 -13.26 28.93
N GLU A 11 15.66 -12.37 29.73
CA GLU A 11 14.95 -11.81 30.89
C GLU A 11 13.75 -10.97 30.47
N ILE A 12 13.87 -10.13 29.44
CA ILE A 12 12.73 -9.38 28.90
C ILE A 12 11.64 -10.35 28.44
N ARG A 13 12.00 -11.39 27.67
CA ARG A 13 11.06 -12.43 27.24
C ARG A 13 10.37 -13.11 28.41
N SER A 14 11.10 -13.44 29.46
CA SER A 14 10.54 -14.09 30.64
C SER A 14 9.57 -13.23 31.45
N ARG A 15 9.69 -11.90 31.34
CA ARG A 15 8.80 -10.94 32.00
C ARG A 15 7.57 -10.57 31.17
N LEU A 16 7.60 -10.82 29.85
CA LEU A 16 6.48 -10.57 28.95
C LEU A 16 5.48 -11.73 29.03
N ASP A 17 4.30 -11.47 29.58
CA ASP A 17 3.17 -12.40 29.43
C ASP A 17 2.38 -12.02 28.17
N ILE A 18 2.26 -12.95 27.24
CA ILE A 18 1.62 -12.68 25.94
C ILE A 18 0.15 -12.25 26.09
N VAL A 19 -0.57 -12.76 27.08
CA VAL A 19 -1.98 -12.38 27.30
C VAL A 19 -2.05 -10.95 27.80
N ASP A 20 -1.16 -10.57 28.71
CA ASP A 20 -1.11 -9.23 29.27
C ASP A 20 -0.67 -8.20 28.21
N VAL A 21 0.34 -8.55 27.39
CA VAL A 21 0.79 -7.75 26.24
C VAL A 21 -0.35 -7.55 25.23
N VAL A 22 -0.98 -8.62 24.80
CA VAL A 22 -2.05 -8.56 23.79
C VAL A 22 -3.29 -7.83 24.33
N SER A 23 -3.62 -8.01 25.62
CA SER A 23 -4.79 -7.36 26.25
C SER A 23 -4.71 -5.83 26.27
N ARG A 24 -3.51 -5.25 26.10
CA ARG A 24 -3.32 -3.78 25.96
C ARG A 24 -3.92 -3.27 24.64
N TYR A 25 -4.09 -4.15 23.64
CA TYR A 25 -4.48 -3.79 22.27
C TYR A 25 -5.77 -4.48 21.80
N VAL A 26 -6.10 -5.64 22.38
CA VAL A 26 -7.21 -6.50 21.97
C VAL A 26 -8.04 -6.92 23.16
N VAL A 27 -9.36 -6.79 23.06
CA VAL A 27 -10.27 -7.33 24.08
C VAL A 27 -10.30 -8.85 23.98
N LEU A 28 -9.67 -9.52 24.93
CA LEU A 28 -9.58 -10.97 25.00
C LEU A 28 -10.67 -11.56 25.92
N LYS A 29 -11.36 -12.62 25.45
CA LYS A 29 -12.30 -13.42 26.25
C LYS A 29 -11.73 -14.81 26.43
N LYS A 30 -11.77 -15.33 27.65
CA LYS A 30 -11.31 -16.68 27.93
C LYS A 30 -12.18 -17.73 27.23
N SER A 31 -11.54 -18.65 26.52
CA SER A 31 -12.18 -19.73 25.77
C SER A 31 -11.39 -21.03 25.99
N GLY A 32 -11.83 -21.85 26.94
CA GLY A 32 -11.09 -23.04 27.40
C GLY A 32 -9.74 -22.67 28.03
N SER A 33 -8.65 -23.25 27.51
CA SER A 33 -7.27 -22.97 27.93
C SER A 33 -6.65 -21.75 27.26
N ASN A 34 -7.32 -21.19 26.25
CA ASN A 34 -6.83 -20.06 25.48
C ASN A 34 -7.71 -18.81 25.69
N TYR A 35 -7.27 -17.69 25.12
CA TYR A 35 -8.01 -16.45 25.05
C TYR A 35 -8.33 -16.14 23.59
N MET A 36 -9.53 -15.64 23.30
CA MET A 36 -9.99 -15.34 21.95
C MET A 36 -10.39 -13.88 21.85
N GLY A 37 -10.09 -13.24 20.73
CA GLY A 37 -10.47 -11.89 20.41
C GLY A 37 -10.56 -11.66 18.89
N CYS A 38 -10.93 -10.46 18.48
CA CYS A 38 -10.82 -10.06 17.08
C CYS A 38 -9.37 -9.69 16.76
N CYS A 39 -8.88 -10.13 15.61
CA CYS A 39 -7.49 -9.91 15.21
C CYS A 39 -7.22 -8.42 14.96
N PRO A 40 -6.13 -7.84 15.50
CA PRO A 40 -5.77 -6.46 15.25
C PRO A 40 -5.06 -6.26 13.89
N PHE A 41 -4.69 -7.36 13.20
CA PHE A 41 -3.93 -7.32 11.95
C PHE A 41 -4.79 -7.48 10.70
N HIS A 42 -6.09 -7.83 10.86
CA HIS A 42 -7.06 -7.86 9.76
C HIS A 42 -8.47 -7.64 10.29
N LYS A 43 -9.36 -7.20 9.42
CA LYS A 43 -10.76 -6.91 9.79
C LYS A 43 -11.60 -8.19 9.88
N GLU A 44 -12.18 -8.43 11.05
CA GLU A 44 -13.11 -9.56 11.27
C GLU A 44 -14.22 -9.15 12.25
N LYS A 45 -15.39 -9.82 12.12
CA LYS A 45 -16.53 -9.64 13.04
C LYS A 45 -16.65 -10.78 14.07
N THR A 46 -16.04 -11.92 13.79
CA THR A 46 -16.05 -13.12 14.63
C THR A 46 -14.64 -13.37 15.13
N PRO A 47 -14.43 -13.55 16.45
CA PRO A 47 -13.10 -13.77 17.00
C PRO A 47 -12.40 -14.97 16.36
N SER A 48 -11.28 -14.70 15.65
CA SER A 48 -10.40 -15.73 15.09
C SER A 48 -8.98 -15.65 15.63
N PHE A 49 -8.70 -14.65 16.45
CA PHE A 49 -7.41 -14.42 17.06
C PHE A 49 -7.33 -15.15 18.41
N SER A 50 -6.47 -16.15 18.48
CA SER A 50 -6.26 -16.99 19.68
C SER A 50 -4.94 -16.68 20.34
N VAL A 51 -4.93 -16.50 21.64
CA VAL A 51 -3.74 -16.30 22.47
C VAL A 51 -3.64 -17.42 23.49
N SER A 52 -2.51 -18.10 23.54
CA SER A 52 -2.24 -19.18 24.45
C SER A 52 -1.16 -18.77 25.46
N ARG A 53 -1.54 -18.50 26.70
CA ARG A 53 -0.60 -18.20 27.78
C ARG A 53 0.35 -19.38 28.04
N GLN A 54 -0.15 -20.62 27.97
CA GLN A 54 0.66 -21.81 28.21
C GLN A 54 1.74 -22.05 27.17
N LYS A 55 1.48 -21.68 25.90
CA LYS A 55 2.42 -21.84 24.79
C LYS A 55 3.19 -20.55 24.49
N ASP A 56 2.87 -19.46 25.16
CA ASP A 56 3.39 -18.11 24.96
C ASP A 56 3.35 -17.66 23.48
N ILE A 57 2.23 -17.95 22.80
CA ILE A 57 2.02 -17.61 21.39
C ILE A 57 0.63 -17.06 21.14
N PHE A 58 0.54 -16.21 20.12
CA PHE A 58 -0.73 -15.90 19.48
C PHE A 58 -0.82 -16.54 18.08
N LYS A 59 -2.04 -16.80 17.64
CA LYS A 59 -2.32 -17.27 16.28
C LYS A 59 -3.67 -16.74 15.81
N CYS A 60 -3.70 -16.06 14.69
CA CYS A 60 -4.93 -15.72 14.01
C CYS A 60 -5.29 -16.80 12.98
N PHE A 61 -6.47 -17.38 13.11
CA PHE A 61 -6.96 -18.38 12.16
C PHE A 61 -7.62 -17.75 10.94
N GLY A 62 -7.85 -16.42 10.95
CA GLY A 62 -8.38 -15.65 9.82
C GLY A 62 -7.29 -15.26 8.81
N CYS A 63 -6.26 -14.52 9.25
CA CYS A 63 -5.20 -14.04 8.36
C CYS A 63 -3.92 -14.89 8.39
N GLY A 64 -3.82 -15.86 9.31
CA GLY A 64 -2.63 -16.72 9.44
C GLY A 64 -1.50 -16.11 10.28
N GLU A 65 -1.61 -14.87 10.74
CA GLU A 65 -0.62 -14.22 11.59
C GLU A 65 -0.41 -14.95 12.92
N GLY A 66 0.84 -15.00 13.38
CA GLY A 66 1.18 -15.67 14.64
C GLY A 66 2.60 -15.35 15.08
N GLY A 67 2.90 -15.61 16.35
CA GLY A 67 4.20 -15.36 16.95
C GLY A 67 4.14 -15.31 18.49
N ASP A 68 5.25 -14.91 19.10
CA ASP A 68 5.39 -14.63 20.52
C ASP A 68 5.01 -13.17 20.88
N ALA A 69 5.13 -12.78 22.14
CA ALA A 69 4.82 -11.43 22.62
C ALA A 69 5.66 -10.35 21.92
N ILE A 70 6.94 -10.62 21.66
CA ILE A 70 7.82 -9.68 20.96
C ILE A 70 7.38 -9.53 19.50
N SER A 71 7.08 -10.62 18.82
CA SER A 71 6.57 -10.62 17.45
C SER A 71 5.24 -9.85 17.33
N PHE A 72 4.39 -9.96 18.34
CA PHE A 72 3.16 -9.17 18.43
C PHE A 72 3.45 -7.67 18.56
N LEU A 73 4.32 -7.28 19.49
CA LEU A 73 4.72 -5.88 19.69
C LEU A 73 5.41 -5.28 18.45
N MET A 74 6.25 -6.06 17.78
CA MET A 74 6.88 -5.64 16.51
C MET A 74 5.82 -5.30 15.46
N LYS A 75 4.83 -6.15 15.30
CA LYS A 75 3.77 -5.98 14.28
C LYS A 75 2.80 -4.86 14.65
N ILE A 76 2.28 -4.84 15.88
CA ILE A 76 1.25 -3.88 16.29
C ILE A 76 1.81 -2.45 16.36
N ASN A 77 3.06 -2.29 16.79
CA ASN A 77 3.73 -1.00 16.90
C ASN A 77 4.58 -0.66 15.66
N ASN A 78 4.64 -1.55 14.67
CA ASN A 78 5.50 -1.43 13.50
C ASN A 78 6.96 -1.11 13.84
N LYS A 79 7.51 -1.82 14.84
CA LYS A 79 8.86 -1.67 15.35
C LYS A 79 9.75 -2.86 14.99
N SER A 80 11.05 -2.60 14.84
CA SER A 80 12.04 -3.67 14.72
C SER A 80 12.21 -4.43 16.04
N PHE A 81 12.77 -5.63 15.98
CA PHE A 81 13.09 -6.42 17.17
C PHE A 81 13.91 -5.61 18.20
N LYS A 82 14.90 -4.86 17.70
CA LYS A 82 15.78 -4.05 18.55
C LYS A 82 15.02 -2.93 19.26
N GLU A 83 14.16 -2.22 18.53
CA GLU A 83 13.33 -1.13 19.09
C GLU A 83 12.36 -1.66 20.15
N VAL A 84 11.75 -2.83 19.91
CA VAL A 84 10.88 -3.46 20.91
C VAL A 84 11.68 -3.86 22.15
N ILE A 85 12.85 -4.47 21.99
CA ILE A 85 13.69 -4.85 23.13
C ILE A 85 14.17 -3.61 23.92
N GLU A 86 14.51 -2.52 23.24
CA GLU A 86 14.92 -1.25 23.89
C GLU A 86 13.76 -0.61 24.68
N ASP A 87 12.53 -0.69 24.15
CA ASP A 87 11.34 -0.15 24.83
C ASP A 87 10.98 -0.98 26.07
N GLU A 88 10.92 -2.31 25.90
CA GLU A 88 10.57 -3.22 27.00
C GLU A 88 11.68 -3.24 28.07
N ALA A 89 12.95 -3.10 27.67
CA ALA A 89 14.06 -2.93 28.61
C ALA A 89 13.87 -1.68 29.48
N ARG A 90 13.44 -0.59 28.86
CA ARG A 90 13.15 0.68 29.56
C ARG A 90 11.95 0.53 30.49
N GLU A 91 10.89 -0.15 30.05
CA GLU A 91 9.69 -0.40 30.84
C GLU A 91 10.01 -1.29 32.08
N PHE A 92 10.84 -2.30 31.90
CA PHE A 92 11.23 -3.23 32.98
C PHE A 92 12.45 -2.76 33.80
N GLY A 93 13.06 -1.64 33.48
CA GLY A 93 14.27 -1.17 34.15
C GLY A 93 15.49 -2.09 33.95
N ILE A 94 15.57 -2.77 32.79
CA ILE A 94 16.64 -3.69 32.43
C ILE A 94 17.70 -2.94 31.66
N GLU A 95 18.95 -2.92 32.17
CA GLU A 95 20.07 -2.39 31.40
C GLU A 95 20.46 -3.37 30.29
N LEU A 96 20.43 -2.85 29.05
CA LEU A 96 20.90 -3.61 27.88
C LEU A 96 22.41 -3.37 27.72
N PRO A 97 23.24 -4.41 27.90
CA PRO A 97 24.67 -4.26 27.65
C PRO A 97 24.92 -4.01 26.15
N ALA A 98 25.93 -3.22 25.86
CA ALA A 98 26.36 -2.97 24.49
C ALA A 98 26.67 -4.31 23.79
N GLN A 99 26.02 -4.59 22.67
CA GLN A 99 26.24 -5.82 21.91
C GLN A 99 27.67 -5.87 21.38
N LYS A 100 28.53 -6.71 21.96
CA LYS A 100 29.87 -7.02 21.44
C LYS A 100 29.88 -7.77 20.09
N GLY A 101 28.72 -8.12 19.56
CA GLY A 101 28.59 -8.80 18.25
C GLY A 101 27.80 -7.99 17.19
N GLY A 102 27.19 -6.84 17.55
CA GLY A 102 26.52 -5.89 16.64
C GLY A 102 27.41 -4.70 16.25
N GLY A 103 28.67 -4.68 16.65
CA GLY A 103 29.60 -3.58 16.44
C GLY A 103 29.70 -3.13 14.98
N ASN A 104 29.65 -4.06 14.05
CA ASN A 104 29.83 -3.73 12.63
C ASN A 104 28.62 -3.05 12.01
N PHE A 105 27.37 -3.38 12.39
CA PHE A 105 26.17 -2.76 11.79
C PHE A 105 25.85 -1.39 12.41
N GLY A 106 25.89 -1.27 13.73
CA GLY A 106 25.66 0.00 14.43
C GLY A 106 26.75 1.04 14.10
N GLU A 107 28.01 0.58 14.05
CA GLU A 107 29.16 1.39 13.66
C GLU A 107 29.08 1.81 12.19
N LYS A 108 28.78 0.89 11.27
CA LYS A 108 28.55 1.20 9.86
C LYS A 108 27.42 2.19 9.66
N LYS A 109 26.31 2.04 10.39
CA LYS A 109 25.18 2.98 10.34
C LYS A 109 25.62 4.36 10.83
N LYS A 110 26.39 4.46 11.92
CA LYS A 110 26.92 5.72 12.42
C LYS A 110 27.86 6.37 11.41
N LEU A 111 28.83 5.62 10.89
CA LEU A 111 29.77 6.12 9.88
C LEU A 111 29.05 6.57 8.58
N ALA A 112 28.02 5.85 8.17
CA ALA A 112 27.19 6.26 7.03
C ALA A 112 26.41 7.55 7.30
N LEU A 113 25.89 7.77 8.54
CA LEU A 113 25.26 9.03 8.95
C LEU A 113 26.25 10.19 8.96
N ASP A 114 27.47 9.96 9.45
CA ASP A 114 28.55 10.95 9.44
C ASP A 114 28.93 11.32 8.00
N ALA A 115 29.00 10.33 7.09
CA ALA A 115 29.22 10.56 5.67
C ALA A 115 28.10 11.39 5.03
N MET A 116 26.84 11.12 5.37
CA MET A 116 25.68 11.91 4.88
C MET A 116 25.73 13.34 5.37
N LYS A 117 26.11 13.55 6.63
CA LYS A 117 26.28 14.90 7.20
C LYS A 117 27.39 15.65 6.48
N PHE A 118 28.57 15.04 6.31
CA PHE A 118 29.67 15.64 5.55
C PHE A 118 29.24 15.99 4.12
N ALA A 119 28.59 15.07 3.41
CA ALA A 119 28.12 15.30 2.05
C ALA A 119 27.16 16.50 1.98
N SER A 120 26.25 16.64 2.95
CA SER A 120 25.35 17.80 3.00
C SER A 120 26.10 19.11 3.18
N GLU A 121 27.02 19.17 4.15
CA GLU A 121 27.84 20.34 4.39
C GLU A 121 28.68 20.69 3.15
N PHE A 122 29.30 19.70 2.51
CA PHE A 122 30.07 19.85 1.27
C PHE A 122 29.21 20.39 0.13
N PHE A 123 28.01 19.84 -0.10
CA PHE A 123 27.13 20.31 -1.16
C PHE A 123 26.59 21.73 -0.88
N THR A 124 26.26 22.03 0.37
CA THR A 124 25.80 23.38 0.73
C THR A 124 26.93 24.41 0.53
N LYS A 125 28.15 24.08 0.95
CA LYS A 125 29.32 24.93 0.69
C LYS A 125 29.53 25.16 -0.80
N ASN A 126 29.46 24.12 -1.61
CA ASN A 126 29.60 24.23 -3.07
C ASN A 126 28.52 25.13 -3.68
N LEU A 127 27.27 25.05 -3.20
CA LEU A 127 26.20 25.93 -3.66
C LEU A 127 26.49 27.40 -3.37
N MET A 128 27.03 27.70 -2.19
CA MET A 128 27.27 29.08 -1.75
C MET A 128 28.54 29.68 -2.36
N GLU A 129 29.62 28.89 -2.45
CA GLU A 129 30.94 29.42 -2.75
C GLU A 129 31.45 29.08 -4.17
N SER A 130 31.01 27.97 -4.76
CA SER A 130 31.58 27.54 -6.06
C SER A 130 31.07 28.39 -7.21
N PRO A 131 31.97 28.84 -8.12
CA PRO A 131 31.56 29.49 -9.40
C PRO A 131 30.70 28.56 -10.26
N ASP A 132 30.96 27.26 -10.24
CA ASP A 132 30.20 26.26 -11.02
C ASP A 132 28.72 26.16 -10.56
N ALA A 133 28.39 26.66 -9.36
CA ALA A 133 27.04 26.65 -8.83
C ALA A 133 26.20 27.89 -9.20
N GLU A 134 26.72 28.82 -9.99
CA GLU A 134 26.00 30.05 -10.35
C GLU A 134 24.64 29.77 -10.98
N PHE A 135 24.58 28.81 -11.90
CA PHE A 135 23.33 28.41 -12.52
C PHE A 135 22.32 27.81 -11.51
N ALA A 136 22.81 27.10 -10.50
CA ALA A 136 21.96 26.59 -9.42
C ALA A 136 21.41 27.72 -8.55
N ARG A 137 22.22 28.72 -8.22
CA ARG A 137 21.79 29.90 -7.47
C ARG A 137 20.75 30.71 -8.26
N GLU A 138 20.97 30.93 -9.56
CA GLU A 138 19.98 31.60 -10.43
C GLU A 138 18.65 30.84 -10.47
N TYR A 139 18.71 29.51 -10.60
CA TYR A 139 17.52 28.67 -10.58
C TYR A 139 16.73 28.83 -9.27
N LEU A 140 17.41 28.80 -8.12
CA LEU A 140 16.79 29.02 -6.80
C LEU A 140 16.20 30.42 -6.66
N LYS A 141 16.92 31.43 -7.14
CA LYS A 141 16.45 32.83 -7.15
C LYS A 141 15.17 33.00 -7.97
N LYS A 142 15.11 32.37 -9.17
CA LYS A 142 13.89 32.35 -10.02
C LYS A 142 12.70 31.70 -9.31
N ARG A 143 12.95 30.77 -8.37
CA ARG A 143 11.92 30.13 -7.53
C ARG A 143 11.67 30.84 -6.19
N SER A 144 12.19 32.05 -6.05
CA SER A 144 12.06 32.85 -4.80
C SER A 144 12.57 32.14 -3.54
N VAL A 145 13.56 31.24 -3.68
CA VAL A 145 14.21 30.55 -2.57
C VAL A 145 15.34 31.44 -2.06
N SER A 146 15.16 32.01 -0.86
CA SER A 146 16.15 32.85 -0.20
C SER A 146 17.32 32.05 0.40
N ASP A 147 18.41 32.74 0.75
CA ASP A 147 19.55 32.11 1.42
C ASP A 147 19.16 31.47 2.77
N GLU A 148 18.20 32.05 3.48
CA GLU A 148 17.63 31.49 4.71
C GLU A 148 16.93 30.15 4.44
N ILE A 149 16.18 30.06 3.35
CA ILE A 149 15.53 28.82 2.93
C ILE A 149 16.58 27.79 2.51
N ILE A 150 17.61 28.21 1.77
CA ILE A 150 18.74 27.35 1.38
C ILE A 150 19.37 26.72 2.62
N GLN A 151 19.67 27.54 3.65
CA GLN A 151 20.28 27.06 4.89
C GLN A 151 19.33 26.18 5.69
N LYS A 152 18.06 26.57 5.84
CA LYS A 152 17.04 25.83 6.58
C LYS A 152 16.84 24.40 6.05
N TYR A 153 16.77 24.25 4.73
CA TYR A 153 16.58 22.96 4.09
C TYR A 153 17.89 22.27 3.73
N GLY A 154 19.04 22.94 3.88
CA GLY A 154 20.36 22.42 3.58
C GLY A 154 20.58 22.18 2.08
N LEU A 155 19.97 23.00 1.23
CA LEU A 155 20.13 22.86 -0.22
C LEU A 155 21.59 23.01 -0.60
N GLY A 156 22.03 22.24 -1.62
CA GLY A 156 23.42 22.20 -2.01
C GLY A 156 23.60 22.02 -3.51
N TYR A 157 24.84 21.91 -3.93
CA TYR A 157 25.20 21.65 -5.33
C TYR A 157 26.30 20.61 -5.42
N SER A 158 26.10 19.58 -6.22
CA SER A 158 27.13 18.59 -6.55
C SER A 158 27.91 19.05 -7.78
N LEU A 159 29.23 19.16 -7.64
CA LEU A 159 30.12 19.61 -8.70
C LEU A 159 30.08 18.68 -9.92
N LYS A 160 30.55 19.17 -11.06
CA LYS A 160 30.62 18.39 -12.31
C LYS A 160 31.76 17.36 -12.32
N SER A 161 32.44 17.15 -11.21
CA SER A 161 33.52 16.18 -11.06
C SER A 161 33.00 14.76 -10.87
N PHE A 162 33.85 13.76 -11.18
CA PHE A 162 33.51 12.34 -11.01
C PHE A 162 33.82 11.80 -9.61
N ASP A 163 34.69 12.46 -8.84
CA ASP A 163 35.24 11.93 -7.59
C ASP A 163 35.57 12.99 -6.53
N GLU A 164 35.01 14.20 -6.67
CA GLU A 164 35.33 15.32 -5.78
C GLU A 164 34.85 15.10 -4.35
N LEU A 165 33.64 14.56 -4.16
CA LEU A 165 33.14 14.19 -2.84
C LEU A 165 34.04 13.16 -2.18
N GLN A 166 34.45 12.12 -2.94
CA GLN A 166 35.35 11.09 -2.44
C GLN A 166 36.70 11.68 -1.98
N LYS A 167 37.30 12.53 -2.79
CA LYS A 167 38.60 13.17 -2.49
C LYS A 167 38.54 14.07 -1.28
N GLN A 168 37.50 14.89 -1.18
CA GLN A 168 37.36 15.89 -0.12
C GLN A 168 36.92 15.27 1.22
N SER A 169 36.18 14.15 1.18
CA SER A 169 35.63 13.55 2.40
C SER A 169 36.70 12.85 3.26
N GLY A 170 37.72 12.26 2.64
CA GLY A 170 38.67 11.39 3.35
C GLY A 170 38.00 10.14 3.97
N ILE A 171 36.74 9.87 3.65
CA ILE A 171 35.95 8.75 4.16
C ILE A 171 36.22 7.52 3.27
N ASP A 172 36.28 6.34 3.91
CA ASP A 172 36.39 5.08 3.19
C ASP A 172 35.27 4.93 2.15
N VAL A 173 35.65 4.57 0.94
CA VAL A 173 34.72 4.45 -0.19
C VAL A 173 33.62 3.40 0.04
N GLU A 174 33.88 2.36 0.84
CA GLU A 174 32.86 1.38 1.22
C GLU A 174 31.77 1.98 2.12
N ILE A 175 32.13 2.96 2.94
CA ILE A 175 31.15 3.72 3.76
C ILE A 175 30.34 4.66 2.87
N LEU A 176 31.00 5.33 1.92
CA LEU A 176 30.32 6.18 0.94
C LEU A 176 29.35 5.37 0.06
N ASP A 177 29.72 4.15 -0.33
CA ASP A 177 28.84 3.21 -1.06
C ASP A 177 27.67 2.77 -0.19
N THR A 178 27.93 2.40 1.08
CA THR A 178 26.91 2.05 2.06
C THR A 178 25.90 3.21 2.29
N ALA A 179 26.37 4.45 2.23
CA ALA A 179 25.53 5.66 2.32
C ALA A 179 24.85 6.02 0.97
N GLY A 180 25.17 5.34 -0.13
CA GLY A 180 24.63 5.61 -1.45
C GLY A 180 25.13 6.89 -2.09
N LEU A 181 26.30 7.38 -1.67
CA LEU A 181 26.93 8.62 -2.17
C LEU A 181 27.80 8.39 -3.38
N VAL A 182 28.25 7.16 -3.59
CA VAL A 182 29.07 6.74 -4.73
C VAL A 182 28.45 5.57 -5.47
N VAL A 183 28.95 5.28 -6.67
CA VAL A 183 28.50 4.18 -7.52
C VAL A 183 29.72 3.48 -8.10
N LYS A 184 29.73 2.14 -8.06
CA LYS A 184 30.74 1.32 -8.75
C LYS A 184 30.74 1.59 -10.26
N ARG A 185 31.92 1.70 -10.85
CA ARG A 185 32.07 1.76 -12.31
C ARG A 185 31.80 0.38 -12.92
N GLU A 186 30.96 0.33 -13.94
CA GLU A 186 30.59 -0.96 -14.58
C GLU A 186 31.74 -1.61 -15.35
N LYS A 187 32.61 -0.80 -15.99
CA LYS A 187 33.67 -1.29 -16.90
C LYS A 187 35.09 -1.12 -16.36
N GLU A 188 35.28 -0.38 -15.28
CA GLU A 188 36.58 -0.06 -14.69
C GLU A 188 36.58 -0.37 -13.20
N LYS A 189 37.77 -0.62 -12.61
CA LYS A 189 37.85 -0.71 -11.15
C LYS A 189 37.69 0.65 -10.51
N GLY A 190 36.90 0.74 -9.42
CA GLY A 190 36.72 1.96 -8.63
C GLY A 190 35.29 2.47 -8.58
N TYR A 191 35.14 3.64 -7.98
CA TYR A 191 33.87 4.29 -7.73
C TYR A 191 33.86 5.69 -8.34
N ILE A 192 32.66 6.22 -8.57
CA ILE A 192 32.42 7.61 -8.95
C ILE A 192 31.36 8.20 -8.02
N ASP A 193 31.40 9.51 -7.84
CA ASP A 193 30.36 10.23 -7.12
C ASP A 193 29.01 9.99 -7.81
N ARG A 194 27.99 9.62 -7.01
CA ARG A 194 26.65 9.34 -7.56
C ARG A 194 25.99 10.59 -8.12
N PHE A 195 26.14 11.69 -7.41
CA PHE A 195 25.51 12.96 -7.77
C PHE A 195 26.55 13.90 -8.40
N ARG A 196 26.27 14.37 -9.59
CA ARG A 196 27.17 15.24 -10.37
C ARG A 196 26.37 16.27 -11.13
N ASN A 197 26.81 17.52 -11.04
CA ASN A 197 26.19 18.67 -11.72
C ASN A 197 24.67 18.78 -11.44
N ARG A 198 24.28 18.67 -10.16
CA ARG A 198 22.88 18.68 -9.73
C ARG A 198 22.67 19.57 -8.51
N LEU A 199 21.49 20.16 -8.44
CA LEU A 199 20.99 20.78 -7.22
C LEU A 199 20.63 19.67 -6.22
N MET A 200 21.22 19.73 -5.02
CA MET A 200 21.10 18.71 -3.99
C MET A 200 20.07 19.11 -2.95
N ILE A 201 19.21 18.18 -2.59
CA ILE A 201 18.11 18.35 -1.65
C ILE A 201 18.23 17.24 -0.61
N PRO A 202 18.66 17.56 0.64
CA PRO A 202 18.77 16.55 1.69
C PRO A 202 17.40 16.00 2.09
N VAL A 203 17.32 14.69 2.23
CA VAL A 203 16.14 13.98 2.75
C VAL A 203 16.44 13.56 4.18
N LYS A 204 15.59 13.97 5.12
CA LYS A 204 15.73 13.70 6.55
C LYS A 204 14.71 12.66 7.03
N ASN A 205 15.10 11.86 8.01
CA ASN A 205 14.18 11.01 8.75
C ASN A 205 13.36 11.82 9.77
N GLU A 206 12.41 11.20 10.47
CA GLU A 206 11.56 11.83 11.49
C GLU A 206 12.34 12.50 12.65
N ASN A 207 13.61 12.11 12.84
CA ASN A 207 14.50 12.69 13.86
C ASN A 207 15.38 13.83 13.33
N GLY A 208 15.21 14.25 12.06
CA GLY A 208 15.98 15.31 11.44
C GLY A 208 17.37 14.90 10.94
N GLN A 209 17.72 13.61 11.00
CA GLN A 209 19.00 13.11 10.48
C GLN A 209 18.92 12.98 8.96
N ILE A 210 19.95 13.44 8.26
CA ILE A 210 20.04 13.30 6.80
C ILE A 210 20.33 11.85 6.46
N VAL A 211 19.47 11.23 5.67
CA VAL A 211 19.52 9.80 5.34
C VAL A 211 19.60 9.53 3.83
N ALA A 212 19.29 10.54 3.01
CA ALA A 212 19.30 10.45 1.55
C ALA A 212 19.42 11.85 0.92
N PHE A 213 19.51 11.87 -0.39
CA PHE A 213 19.42 13.08 -1.20
C PHE A 213 18.48 12.87 -2.39
N GLY A 214 17.69 13.91 -2.70
CA GLY A 214 17.14 14.16 -4.02
C GLY A 214 18.10 15.06 -4.79
N ALA A 215 18.28 14.81 -6.07
CA ALA A 215 19.20 15.57 -6.89
C ALA A 215 18.53 15.99 -8.22
N ARG A 216 18.27 17.28 -8.37
CA ARG A 216 17.61 17.84 -9.57
C ARG A 216 18.63 18.18 -10.64
N ALA A 217 18.40 17.73 -11.86
CA ALA A 217 19.15 18.16 -13.04
C ALA A 217 18.84 19.64 -13.36
N LEU A 218 19.87 20.42 -13.64
CA LEU A 218 19.77 21.84 -13.99
C LEU A 218 20.12 22.11 -15.47
N SER A 219 20.87 21.20 -16.09
CA SER A 219 21.29 21.33 -17.50
C SER A 219 20.29 20.64 -18.42
N GLU A 220 20.04 21.22 -19.60
CA GLU A 220 19.27 20.59 -20.66
C GLU A 220 19.91 19.26 -21.09
N GLY A 221 19.08 18.22 -21.27
CA GLY A 221 19.56 16.88 -21.67
C GLY A 221 20.09 16.02 -20.53
N GLN A 222 20.23 16.53 -19.31
CA GLN A 222 20.64 15.72 -18.17
C GLN A 222 19.46 14.89 -17.61
N ASN A 223 19.47 13.58 -17.85
CA ASN A 223 18.46 12.65 -17.39
C ASN A 223 18.97 11.76 -16.26
N PRO A 224 18.09 11.32 -15.33
CA PRO A 224 16.70 11.77 -15.13
C PRO A 224 16.63 13.20 -14.56
N LYS A 225 15.46 13.87 -14.70
CA LYS A 225 15.21 15.21 -14.12
C LYS A 225 15.46 15.24 -12.61
N TYR A 226 15.01 14.19 -11.89
CA TYR A 226 15.34 13.95 -10.48
C TYR A 226 16.05 12.60 -10.34
N LEU A 227 17.18 12.59 -9.66
CA LEU A 227 17.92 11.40 -9.27
C LEU A 227 17.89 11.30 -7.75
N ASN A 228 17.25 10.29 -7.21
CA ASN A 228 17.19 10.06 -5.78
C ASN A 228 18.26 9.06 -5.32
N SER A 229 18.62 9.10 -4.02
CA SER A 229 19.42 8.05 -3.40
C SER A 229 18.76 6.68 -3.61
N PRO A 230 19.54 5.61 -3.72
CA PRO A 230 19.03 4.24 -3.66
C PRO A 230 18.55 3.93 -2.24
N ASP A 231 17.84 2.81 -2.08
CA ASP A 231 17.62 2.25 -0.75
C ASP A 231 18.95 1.84 -0.14
N THR A 232 19.15 2.17 1.14
CA THR A 232 20.38 1.93 1.89
C THR A 232 20.04 1.48 3.31
N ILE A 233 21.07 1.21 4.13
CA ILE A 233 20.86 0.95 5.57
C ILE A 233 20.27 2.14 6.33
N LEU A 234 20.33 3.36 5.76
CA LEU A 234 19.80 4.60 6.34
C LEU A 234 18.44 4.99 5.77
N TYR A 235 18.16 4.61 4.53
CA TYR A 235 17.06 5.14 3.74
C TYR A 235 16.26 4.03 3.07
N ASN A 236 14.97 4.06 3.28
CA ASN A 236 14.00 3.26 2.54
C ASN A 236 12.92 4.21 2.00
N LYS A 237 12.81 4.29 0.68
CA LYS A 237 11.88 5.19 -0.01
C LYS A 237 10.43 4.99 0.40
N SER A 238 10.04 3.76 0.73
CA SER A 238 8.67 3.44 1.10
C SER A 238 8.28 3.88 2.51
N ARG A 239 9.24 4.36 3.31
CA ARG A 239 9.03 4.69 4.73
C ARG A 239 9.28 6.15 5.10
N ILE A 240 9.84 6.94 4.18
CA ILE A 240 10.26 8.31 4.47
C ILE A 240 9.49 9.27 3.57
N LEU A 241 8.79 10.21 4.20
CA LEU A 241 8.19 11.37 3.56
C LEU A 241 9.12 12.57 3.70
N TYR A 242 9.35 13.28 2.59
CA TYR A 242 10.14 14.51 2.60
C TYR A 242 9.43 15.62 3.38
N GLY A 243 10.20 16.35 4.18
CA GLY A 243 9.69 17.44 5.01
C GLY A 243 8.92 17.00 6.25
N PHE A 244 8.87 15.67 6.53
CA PHE A 244 8.13 15.14 7.68
C PHE A 244 8.77 15.55 9.02
N ASP A 245 10.11 15.64 9.07
CA ASP A 245 10.86 16.09 10.24
C ASP A 245 10.41 17.48 10.74
N THR A 246 10.09 18.37 9.82
CA THR A 246 9.60 19.73 10.10
C THR A 246 8.07 19.82 10.19
N ALA A 247 7.35 18.90 9.55
CA ALA A 247 5.89 18.92 9.49
C ALA A 247 5.19 18.22 10.67
N LYS A 248 5.84 17.27 11.32
CA LYS A 248 5.21 16.36 12.30
C LYS A 248 4.48 17.06 13.44
N ASP A 249 5.04 18.16 13.95
CA ASP A 249 4.41 18.92 15.03
C ASP A 249 3.18 19.70 14.53
N ALA A 250 3.28 20.29 13.33
CA ALA A 250 2.15 20.96 12.68
C ALA A 250 1.06 19.96 12.26
N ILE A 251 1.42 18.74 11.83
CA ILE A 251 0.47 17.66 11.54
C ILE A 251 -0.32 17.30 12.80
N LYS A 252 0.36 17.21 13.94
CA LYS A 252 -0.28 16.91 15.22
C LYS A 252 -1.17 18.05 15.70
N GLU A 253 -0.72 19.31 15.57
CA GLU A 253 -1.46 20.50 15.99
C GLU A 253 -2.71 20.75 15.14
N LEU A 254 -2.56 20.65 13.81
CA LEU A 254 -3.65 20.88 12.84
C LEU A 254 -4.52 19.62 12.61
N ASP A 255 -4.09 18.49 13.20
CA ASP A 255 -4.70 17.17 13.01
C ASP A 255 -5.01 16.85 11.54
N SER A 256 -4.08 17.22 10.66
CA SER A 256 -4.20 17.06 9.23
C SER A 256 -2.84 17.08 8.53
N VAL A 257 -2.74 16.44 7.36
CA VAL A 257 -1.54 16.43 6.53
C VAL A 257 -1.87 16.82 5.10
N LEU A 258 -0.97 17.57 4.47
CA LEU A 258 -1.01 17.90 3.05
C LEU A 258 0.08 17.10 2.33
N ILE A 259 -0.30 16.23 1.39
CA ILE A 259 0.62 15.38 0.62
C ILE A 259 0.76 15.94 -0.79
N CYS A 260 1.99 16.29 -1.16
CA CYS A 260 2.40 16.80 -2.47
C CYS A 260 3.25 15.77 -3.21
N GLU A 261 3.59 16.06 -4.48
CA GLU A 261 4.44 15.19 -5.30
C GLU A 261 5.93 15.46 -5.10
N GLY A 262 6.33 16.72 -5.02
CA GLY A 262 7.72 17.13 -5.19
C GLY A 262 8.35 17.83 -4.00
N TYR A 263 9.68 17.92 -4.07
CA TYR A 263 10.51 18.61 -3.07
C TYR A 263 10.19 20.09 -2.95
N PHE A 264 10.07 20.77 -4.11
CA PHE A 264 9.86 22.22 -4.13
C PHE A 264 8.47 22.62 -3.67
N ASP A 265 7.46 21.78 -3.89
CA ASP A 265 6.11 22.01 -3.34
C ASP A 265 6.16 22.10 -1.83
N VAL A 266 6.84 21.14 -1.19
CA VAL A 266 6.99 21.13 0.28
C VAL A 266 7.83 22.31 0.76
N ILE A 267 8.97 22.62 0.11
CA ILE A 267 9.83 23.74 0.50
C ILE A 267 9.04 25.05 0.44
N SER A 268 8.32 25.30 -0.65
CA SER A 268 7.55 26.52 -0.84
C SER A 268 6.37 26.61 0.12
N LEU A 269 5.60 25.54 0.27
CA LEU A 269 4.47 25.47 1.18
C LEU A 269 4.88 25.69 2.63
N GLN A 270 5.88 24.95 3.13
CA GLN A 270 6.35 25.09 4.51
C GLN A 270 7.02 26.45 4.78
N SER A 271 7.74 26.99 3.80
CA SER A 271 8.35 28.33 3.90
C SER A 271 7.29 29.42 3.84
N GLY A 272 6.23 29.22 3.09
CA GLY A 272 5.08 30.11 3.00
C GLY A 272 4.10 30.00 4.18
N GLY A 273 4.30 29.06 5.13
CA GLY A 273 3.48 28.93 6.33
C GLY A 273 2.58 27.69 6.39
N VAL A 274 2.43 26.92 5.31
CA VAL A 274 1.67 25.66 5.30
C VAL A 274 2.58 24.54 5.81
N LYS A 275 2.76 24.51 7.14
CA LYS A 275 3.79 23.70 7.81
C LYS A 275 3.54 22.19 7.81
N ASN A 276 2.31 21.74 7.60
CA ASN A 276 1.92 20.32 7.60
C ASN A 276 2.04 19.63 6.21
N ALA A 277 2.78 20.27 5.28
CA ALA A 277 3.01 19.71 3.93
C ALA A 277 4.16 18.70 3.94
N VAL A 278 3.98 17.57 3.21
CA VAL A 278 4.99 16.51 3.02
C VAL A 278 4.93 15.98 1.59
N ALA A 279 5.98 15.28 1.13
CA ALA A 279 5.95 14.66 -0.20
C ALA A 279 6.57 13.26 -0.22
N SER A 280 6.08 12.42 -1.16
CA SER A 280 6.63 11.09 -1.44
C SER A 280 7.87 11.11 -2.37
N CYS A 281 8.11 12.24 -3.05
CA CYS A 281 9.30 12.57 -3.84
C CYS A 281 9.74 11.51 -4.85
N GLY A 282 8.89 11.25 -5.85
CA GLY A 282 9.18 10.38 -6.98
C GLY A 282 8.94 8.89 -6.70
N THR A 283 8.22 8.58 -5.63
CA THR A 283 7.63 7.26 -5.39
C THR A 283 6.12 7.38 -5.22
N ALA A 284 5.37 6.33 -5.57
CA ALA A 284 3.97 6.27 -5.17
C ALA A 284 3.85 6.28 -3.64
N LEU A 285 2.76 6.83 -3.13
CA LEU A 285 2.44 6.73 -1.71
C LEU A 285 2.37 5.25 -1.29
N THR A 286 2.82 4.93 -0.07
CA THR A 286 2.87 3.55 0.44
C THR A 286 2.08 3.40 1.74
N GLN A 287 1.77 2.17 2.11
CA GLN A 287 1.13 1.87 3.40
C GLN A 287 1.99 2.35 4.58
N ASP A 288 3.32 2.24 4.49
CA ASP A 288 4.21 2.69 5.56
C ASP A 288 4.20 4.22 5.71
N HIS A 289 4.05 4.98 4.60
CA HIS A 289 3.83 6.42 4.65
C HIS A 289 2.54 6.77 5.40
N ILE A 290 1.44 6.06 5.11
CA ILE A 290 0.15 6.30 5.77
C ILE A 290 0.21 5.92 7.25
N ARG A 291 0.88 4.81 7.59
CA ARG A 291 1.12 4.42 8.99
C ARG A 291 1.97 5.44 9.74
N LEU A 292 2.96 6.05 9.08
CA LEU A 292 3.75 7.13 9.68
C LEU A 292 2.86 8.34 10.00
N ILE A 293 2.03 8.78 9.05
CA ILE A 293 1.09 9.89 9.23
C ILE A 293 0.10 9.59 10.38
N SER A 294 -0.43 8.37 10.44
CA SER A 294 -1.43 7.97 11.45
C SER A 294 -0.92 8.01 12.89
N LYS A 295 0.40 8.04 13.12
CA LYS A 295 0.98 8.23 14.45
C LYS A 295 0.83 9.67 14.97
N TYR A 296 0.62 10.63 14.06
CA TYR A 296 0.64 12.06 14.36
C TYR A 296 -0.69 12.77 14.11
N SER A 297 -1.62 12.16 13.34
CA SER A 297 -2.97 12.68 13.09
C SER A 297 -4.03 11.70 13.56
N GLU A 298 -4.91 12.14 14.48
CA GLU A 298 -6.01 11.33 15.03
C GLU A 298 -7.23 11.33 14.12
N SER A 299 -7.60 12.49 13.54
CA SER A 299 -8.75 12.63 12.63
C SER A 299 -8.53 11.99 11.27
N ARG A 300 -7.27 11.65 10.94
CA ARG A 300 -6.90 11.09 9.63
C ARG A 300 -7.36 11.96 8.45
N ARG A 301 -7.31 13.29 8.64
CA ARG A 301 -7.61 14.26 7.59
C ARG A 301 -6.42 14.43 6.69
N ILE A 302 -6.59 14.05 5.41
CA ILE A 302 -5.52 14.06 4.41
C ILE A 302 -5.95 14.94 3.23
N TYR A 303 -5.12 15.91 2.89
CA TYR A 303 -5.22 16.69 1.68
C TYR A 303 -4.25 16.13 0.64
N LEU A 304 -4.74 15.81 -0.57
CA LEU A 304 -3.93 15.38 -1.70
C LEU A 304 -3.78 16.55 -2.67
N ALA A 305 -2.57 17.07 -2.80
CA ALA A 305 -2.22 18.17 -3.70
C ALA A 305 -1.22 17.67 -4.75
N PHE A 306 -1.72 16.86 -5.69
CA PHE A 306 -0.96 16.33 -6.80
C PHE A 306 -1.18 17.18 -8.06
N ASP A 307 -0.31 17.02 -9.06
CA ASP A 307 -0.40 17.75 -10.31
C ASP A 307 -1.77 17.51 -10.99
N THR A 308 -2.25 18.51 -11.72
CA THR A 308 -3.56 18.45 -12.39
C THR A 308 -3.56 17.70 -13.70
N ASP A 309 -2.40 17.23 -14.15
CA ASP A 309 -2.25 16.43 -15.36
C ASP A 309 -2.83 14.99 -15.18
N ASN A 310 -2.90 14.23 -16.27
CA ASN A 310 -3.44 12.86 -16.23
C ASN A 310 -2.66 11.94 -15.27
N ALA A 311 -1.35 12.13 -15.12
CA ALA A 311 -0.52 11.32 -14.24
C ALA A 311 -0.81 11.61 -12.76
N GLY A 312 -0.90 12.90 -12.39
CA GLY A 312 -1.25 13.34 -11.04
C GLY A 312 -2.69 12.98 -10.66
N GLN A 313 -3.62 13.01 -11.63
CA GLN A 313 -4.99 12.53 -11.40
C GLN A 313 -5.03 11.03 -11.07
N MET A 314 -4.30 10.21 -11.82
CA MET A 314 -4.17 8.78 -11.53
C MET A 314 -3.46 8.53 -10.20
N ALA A 315 -2.46 9.36 -9.84
CA ALA A 315 -1.78 9.30 -8.56
C ALA A 315 -2.73 9.63 -7.41
N THR A 316 -3.60 10.64 -7.57
CA THR A 316 -4.65 11.01 -6.61
C THR A 316 -5.60 9.82 -6.34
N GLU A 317 -6.11 9.17 -7.37
CA GLU A 317 -7.04 8.04 -7.23
C GLU A 317 -6.38 6.84 -6.55
N ARG A 318 -5.18 6.44 -7.00
CA ARG A 318 -4.42 5.33 -6.38
C ARG A 318 -4.05 5.61 -4.93
N SER A 319 -3.61 6.84 -4.63
CA SER A 319 -3.27 7.25 -3.27
C SER A 319 -4.47 7.24 -2.36
N ALA A 320 -5.62 7.72 -2.83
CA ALA A 320 -6.86 7.72 -2.06
C ALA A 320 -7.35 6.29 -1.74
N GLU A 321 -7.24 5.36 -2.69
CA GLU A 321 -7.58 3.96 -2.48
C GLU A 321 -6.65 3.30 -1.45
N LEU A 322 -5.34 3.49 -1.60
CA LEU A 322 -4.33 3.01 -0.65
C LEU A 322 -4.54 3.55 0.77
N ILE A 323 -4.88 4.84 0.90
CA ILE A 323 -5.18 5.48 2.18
C ILE A 323 -6.37 4.79 2.84
N LYS A 324 -7.47 4.61 2.10
CA LYS A 324 -8.68 3.92 2.58
C LYS A 324 -8.36 2.50 3.04
N GLU A 325 -7.71 1.69 2.20
CA GLU A 325 -7.34 0.31 2.51
C GLU A 325 -6.43 0.23 3.75
N THR A 326 -5.47 1.13 3.86
CA THR A 326 -4.51 1.14 4.99
C THR A 326 -5.23 1.47 6.29
N PHE A 327 -6.09 2.48 6.31
CA PHE A 327 -6.84 2.83 7.53
C PHE A 327 -7.91 1.79 7.88
N GLU A 328 -8.52 1.14 6.90
CA GLU A 328 -9.39 -0.01 7.15
C GLU A 328 -8.64 -1.16 7.83
N GLY A 329 -7.38 -1.39 7.44
CA GLY A 329 -6.50 -2.41 8.02
C GLY A 329 -5.97 -2.08 9.42
N LEU A 330 -5.85 -0.79 9.76
CA LEU A 330 -5.34 -0.34 11.07
C LEU A 330 -6.36 -0.46 12.22
N GLY A 331 -7.63 -0.74 11.92
CA GLY A 331 -8.69 -0.83 12.91
C GLY A 331 -9.03 0.50 13.60
N ASN A 332 -10.06 0.52 14.44
CA ASN A 332 -10.41 1.70 15.25
C ASN A 332 -9.39 1.88 16.36
N ILE A 333 -8.48 2.84 16.21
CA ILE A 333 -7.65 3.32 17.30
C ILE A 333 -8.54 4.19 18.18
N LYS A 334 -8.86 3.66 19.39
CA LYS A 334 -9.56 4.32 20.49
C LYS A 334 -10.94 4.93 20.15
N GLN A 335 -11.98 4.19 20.45
CA GLN A 335 -13.27 4.77 20.80
C GLN A 335 -13.13 5.63 22.07
N PHE A 336 -13.08 6.93 21.91
CA PHE A 336 -13.41 7.89 22.95
C PHE A 336 -14.78 8.47 22.60
N ASP A 337 -15.80 7.69 22.70
CA ASP A 337 -17.17 8.11 23.04
C ASP A 337 -18.11 6.92 22.93
N GLU A 338 -18.68 6.47 24.05
CA GLU A 338 -19.68 5.40 24.08
C GLU A 338 -21.01 5.78 23.39
N SER A 339 -21.17 7.04 22.99
CA SER A 339 -22.35 7.55 22.30
C SER A 339 -22.32 7.39 20.77
N TYR A 340 -21.17 7.06 20.18
CA TYR A 340 -21.01 6.80 18.75
C TYR A 340 -20.95 5.29 18.50
N SER A 341 -22.08 4.70 18.11
CA SER A 341 -22.11 3.33 17.60
C SER A 341 -21.20 3.25 16.36
N PRO A 342 -20.22 2.32 16.31
CA PRO A 342 -19.40 2.15 15.14
C PRO A 342 -20.21 1.45 14.06
N VAL A 343 -21.00 2.20 13.32
CA VAL A 343 -21.34 1.81 11.96
C VAL A 343 -20.00 1.78 11.24
N SER A 344 -19.63 0.62 10.71
CA SER A 344 -18.38 0.41 9.97
C SER A 344 -18.38 1.30 8.72
N ASP A 345 -18.06 2.58 8.92
CA ASP A 345 -17.88 3.50 7.83
C ASP A 345 -16.57 3.14 7.11
N LYS A 346 -16.66 2.83 5.83
CA LYS A 346 -15.51 2.78 4.93
C LYS A 346 -14.71 4.11 4.92
N TYR A 347 -15.23 5.15 5.56
CA TYR A 347 -14.62 6.48 5.70
C TYR A 347 -13.97 6.68 7.08
N ALA A 348 -13.08 5.74 7.47
CA ALA A 348 -12.24 5.94 8.66
C ALA A 348 -11.22 7.09 8.49
N CYS A 349 -11.26 7.86 7.40
CA CYS A 349 -10.39 8.99 7.10
C CYS A 349 -11.13 10.03 6.24
N GLU A 350 -10.77 11.29 6.40
CA GLU A 350 -11.25 12.41 5.58
C GLU A 350 -10.21 12.72 4.50
N ILE A 351 -10.51 12.38 3.24
CA ILE A 351 -9.62 12.68 2.11
C ILE A 351 -10.22 13.84 1.31
N ARG A 352 -9.45 14.90 1.15
CA ARG A 352 -9.76 16.06 0.32
C ARG A 352 -8.76 16.19 -0.82
N VAL A 353 -9.23 16.61 -1.97
CA VAL A 353 -8.39 16.82 -3.15
C VAL A 353 -8.21 18.31 -3.36
N VAL A 354 -6.95 18.72 -3.38
CA VAL A 354 -6.56 20.12 -3.58
C VAL A 354 -6.12 20.28 -5.02
N SER A 355 -6.90 21.01 -5.80
CA SER A 355 -6.58 21.35 -7.18
C SER A 355 -6.40 22.86 -7.26
N PRO A 356 -5.18 23.36 -7.34
CA PRO A 356 -4.96 24.80 -7.48
C PRO A 356 -5.68 25.34 -8.72
N PRO A 357 -6.22 26.57 -8.66
CA PRO A 357 -6.84 27.20 -9.83
C PRO A 357 -5.80 27.39 -10.94
N ASP A 358 -6.27 27.44 -12.18
CA ASP A 358 -5.46 27.70 -13.39
C ASP A 358 -4.40 26.66 -13.73
N GLY A 359 -4.47 25.44 -13.15
CA GLY A 359 -3.54 24.34 -13.43
C GLY A 359 -2.13 24.54 -12.89
N LYS A 360 -1.95 25.48 -11.96
CA LYS A 360 -0.66 25.75 -11.30
C LYS A 360 -0.30 24.64 -10.32
N ASP A 361 1.00 24.41 -10.12
CA ASP A 361 1.46 23.55 -9.04
C ASP A 361 1.39 24.28 -7.68
N PRO A 362 1.45 23.55 -6.54
CA PRO A 362 1.41 24.16 -5.20
C PRO A 362 2.53 25.19 -4.96
N ASP A 363 3.74 24.95 -5.51
CA ASP A 363 4.88 25.86 -5.43
C ASP A 363 4.56 27.21 -6.12
N GLU A 364 4.01 27.16 -7.33
CA GLU A 364 3.68 28.35 -8.10
C GLU A 364 2.56 29.15 -7.44
N PHE A 365 1.50 28.46 -7.01
CA PHE A 365 0.35 29.12 -6.37
C PHE A 365 0.74 29.85 -5.09
N ILE A 366 1.50 29.22 -4.16
CA ILE A 366 1.85 29.86 -2.89
C ILE A 366 2.83 31.02 -3.09
N ARG A 367 3.70 30.96 -4.10
CA ARG A 367 4.62 32.05 -4.43
C ARG A 367 3.88 33.29 -4.95
N GLU A 368 2.81 33.11 -5.69
CA GLU A 368 2.06 34.20 -6.28
C GLU A 368 1.01 34.79 -5.34
N HIS A 369 0.33 33.96 -4.57
CA HIS A 369 -0.85 34.35 -3.80
C HIS A 369 -0.65 34.31 -2.28
N GLY A 370 0.44 33.72 -1.80
CA GLY A 370 0.77 33.64 -0.38
C GLY A 370 0.00 32.56 0.38
N ALA A 371 0.33 32.42 1.67
CA ALA A 371 -0.21 31.39 2.54
C ALA A 371 -1.71 31.54 2.84
N GLU A 372 -2.18 32.77 3.04
CA GLU A 372 -3.59 33.03 3.37
C GLU A 372 -4.52 32.54 2.26
N ALA A 373 -4.18 32.85 1.00
CA ALA A 373 -4.92 32.39 -0.16
C ALA A 373 -4.88 30.84 -0.28
N TYR A 374 -3.74 30.24 0.06
CA TYR A 374 -3.61 28.79 0.05
C TYR A 374 -4.47 28.12 1.14
N PHE A 375 -4.51 28.67 2.35
CA PHE A 375 -5.38 28.19 3.43
C PHE A 375 -6.87 28.36 3.08
N GLU A 376 -7.24 29.46 2.46
CA GLU A 376 -8.60 29.62 1.95
C GLU A 376 -8.95 28.55 0.92
N HIS A 377 -8.01 28.25 0.03
CA HIS A 377 -8.16 27.21 -0.98
C HIS A 377 -8.26 25.81 -0.35
N LEU A 378 -7.43 25.49 0.65
CA LEU A 378 -7.52 24.23 1.42
C LEU A 378 -8.89 24.09 2.11
N SER A 379 -9.43 25.17 2.68
CA SER A 379 -10.71 25.14 3.37
C SER A 379 -11.88 24.79 2.43
N LYS A 380 -11.75 25.13 1.15
CA LYS A 380 -12.74 24.86 0.09
C LYS A 380 -12.48 23.56 -0.67
N ALA A 381 -11.39 22.86 -0.35
CA ALA A 381 -11.03 21.61 -1.04
C ALA A 381 -12.15 20.57 -0.91
N PRO A 382 -12.66 20.02 -2.03
CA PRO A 382 -13.75 19.07 -2.01
C PRO A 382 -13.30 17.74 -1.36
N LEU A 383 -14.26 17.05 -0.75
CA LEU A 383 -14.07 15.65 -0.39
C LEU A 383 -13.78 14.82 -1.64
N LEU A 384 -13.05 13.73 -1.49
CA LEU A 384 -12.70 12.83 -2.61
C LEU A 384 -13.92 12.42 -3.44
N LEU A 385 -15.06 12.15 -2.79
CA LEU A 385 -16.29 11.77 -3.49
C LEU A 385 -16.84 12.94 -4.29
N ASP A 386 -16.89 14.15 -3.72
CA ASP A 386 -17.31 15.35 -4.43
C ASP A 386 -16.41 15.65 -5.63
N TYR A 387 -15.08 15.48 -5.47
CA TYR A 387 -14.14 15.61 -6.55
C TYR A 387 -14.41 14.62 -7.69
N LYS A 388 -14.65 13.34 -7.37
CA LYS A 388 -15.00 12.32 -8.36
C LYS A 388 -16.33 12.63 -9.05
N LEU A 389 -17.35 13.07 -8.31
CA LEU A 389 -18.64 13.46 -8.85
C LEU A 389 -18.53 14.67 -9.78
N ASN A 390 -17.79 15.70 -9.39
CA ASN A 390 -17.59 16.88 -10.21
C ASN A 390 -16.86 16.58 -11.54
N LYS A 391 -16.01 15.54 -11.59
CA LYS A 391 -15.40 15.08 -12.83
C LYS A 391 -16.37 14.34 -13.77
N VAL A 392 -17.34 13.64 -13.19
CA VAL A 392 -18.29 12.82 -13.96
C VAL A 392 -19.49 13.64 -14.42
N ILE A 393 -19.92 14.59 -13.61
CA ILE A 393 -21.05 15.47 -13.92
C ILE A 393 -20.54 16.66 -14.73
N PRO A 394 -20.97 16.84 -16.00
CA PRO A 394 -20.60 17.98 -16.80
C PRO A 394 -21.17 19.29 -16.23
N ASP A 395 -20.47 20.41 -16.43
CA ASP A 395 -20.94 21.73 -15.97
C ASP A 395 -22.24 22.17 -16.67
N ASN A 396 -22.46 21.78 -17.94
CA ASN A 396 -23.61 22.17 -18.75
C ASN A 396 -24.70 21.09 -18.78
N VAL A 397 -25.21 20.73 -17.63
CA VAL A 397 -26.23 19.65 -17.47
C VAL A 397 -27.54 19.96 -18.23
N GLU A 398 -27.93 21.24 -18.36
CA GLU A 398 -29.11 21.68 -19.09
C GLU A 398 -29.10 21.29 -20.57
N ASN A 399 -27.92 21.15 -21.16
CA ASN A 399 -27.73 20.78 -22.56
C ASN A 399 -27.62 19.27 -22.81
N LEU A 400 -27.64 18.46 -21.75
CA LEU A 400 -27.54 17.01 -21.89
C LEU A 400 -28.83 16.38 -22.39
N SER A 401 -28.71 15.57 -23.44
CA SER A 401 -29.83 14.73 -23.88
C SER A 401 -30.19 13.69 -22.79
N PRO A 402 -31.42 13.15 -22.79
CA PRO A 402 -31.81 12.10 -21.84
C PRO A 402 -30.87 10.90 -21.81
N VAL A 403 -30.30 10.53 -22.97
CA VAL A 403 -29.35 9.42 -23.10
C VAL A 403 -28.01 9.76 -22.43
N GLU A 404 -27.54 11.01 -22.55
CA GLU A 404 -26.30 11.47 -21.90
C GLU A 404 -26.47 11.58 -20.39
N LYS A 405 -27.63 12.08 -19.91
CA LYS A 405 -27.98 12.06 -18.48
C LYS A 405 -27.93 10.63 -17.93
N MET A 406 -28.51 9.66 -18.65
CA MET A 406 -28.49 8.24 -18.26
C MET A 406 -27.06 7.68 -18.22
N LYS A 407 -26.21 7.98 -19.23
CA LYS A 407 -24.80 7.58 -19.23
C LYS A 407 -24.04 8.16 -18.03
N THR A 408 -24.32 9.41 -17.68
CA THR A 408 -23.74 10.08 -16.50
C THR A 408 -24.19 9.40 -15.21
N VAL A 409 -25.47 9.12 -15.06
CA VAL A 409 -26.03 8.38 -13.93
C VAL A 409 -25.35 7.02 -13.75
N ARG A 410 -25.18 6.25 -14.83
CA ARG A 410 -24.50 4.94 -14.76
C ARG A 410 -23.04 5.02 -14.28
N LYS A 411 -22.33 6.12 -14.56
CA LYS A 411 -20.96 6.34 -14.06
C LYS A 411 -20.95 6.76 -12.59
N ILE A 412 -22.01 7.41 -12.11
CA ILE A 412 -22.13 7.91 -10.74
C ILE A 412 -22.56 6.79 -9.77
N ILE A 413 -23.45 5.89 -10.21
CA ILE A 413 -24.00 4.84 -9.36
C ILE A 413 -22.94 4.06 -8.59
N PRO A 414 -21.83 3.55 -9.21
CA PRO A 414 -20.79 2.85 -8.49
C PRO A 414 -20.15 3.66 -7.35
N LEU A 415 -20.00 4.98 -7.55
CA LEU A 415 -19.44 5.89 -6.53
C LEU A 415 -20.38 6.04 -5.32
N ILE A 416 -21.69 6.05 -5.57
CA ILE A 416 -22.70 6.15 -4.52
C ILE A 416 -22.89 4.83 -3.77
N GLU A 417 -22.74 3.70 -4.44
CA GLU A 417 -22.80 2.37 -3.80
C GLU A 417 -21.64 2.11 -2.83
N GLU A 418 -20.49 2.77 -3.03
CA GLU A 418 -19.38 2.72 -2.09
C GLU A 418 -19.73 3.32 -0.72
N ILE A 419 -20.76 4.16 -0.62
CA ILE A 419 -21.21 4.79 0.62
C ILE A 419 -22.00 3.79 1.46
N ASN A 420 -21.43 3.32 2.56
CA ASN A 420 -22.12 2.38 3.46
C ASN A 420 -23.20 3.04 4.33
N ASN A 421 -23.01 4.31 4.68
CA ASN A 421 -23.94 5.06 5.52
C ASN A 421 -25.16 5.52 4.68
N LYS A 422 -26.32 5.00 5.01
CA LYS A 422 -27.57 5.29 4.27
C LYS A 422 -28.01 6.73 4.36
N VAL A 423 -27.70 7.44 5.44
CA VAL A 423 -28.03 8.87 5.58
C VAL A 423 -27.18 9.68 4.61
N ILE A 424 -25.85 9.44 4.61
CA ILE A 424 -24.92 10.10 3.69
C ILE A 424 -25.26 9.75 2.25
N GLN A 425 -25.55 8.48 1.96
CA GLN A 425 -25.96 8.03 0.63
C GLN A 425 -27.20 8.78 0.12
N ASN A 426 -28.22 8.93 0.97
CA ASN A 426 -29.44 9.65 0.61
C ASN A 426 -29.19 11.14 0.38
N GLU A 427 -28.30 11.77 1.18
CA GLU A 427 -27.94 13.17 0.94
C GLU A 427 -27.23 13.36 -0.41
N TYR A 428 -26.31 12.44 -0.76
CA TYR A 428 -25.68 12.47 -2.10
C TYR A 428 -26.68 12.23 -3.22
N VAL A 429 -27.67 11.36 -3.04
CA VAL A 429 -28.75 11.16 -4.01
C VAL A 429 -29.50 12.47 -4.25
N LYS A 430 -29.85 13.23 -3.19
CA LYS A 430 -30.50 14.54 -3.32
C LYS A 430 -29.62 15.55 -4.07
N ILE A 431 -28.34 15.63 -3.70
CA ILE A 431 -27.38 16.55 -4.36
C ILE A 431 -27.28 16.24 -5.85
N ILE A 432 -27.13 14.96 -6.21
CA ILE A 432 -26.98 14.51 -7.59
C ILE A 432 -28.28 14.71 -8.37
N SER A 433 -29.44 14.37 -7.79
CA SER A 433 -30.75 14.59 -8.38
C SER A 433 -30.94 16.05 -8.76
N LYS A 434 -30.61 16.97 -7.83
CA LYS A 434 -30.66 18.41 -8.08
C LYS A 434 -29.67 18.85 -9.17
N LYS A 435 -28.42 18.35 -9.14
CA LYS A 435 -27.40 18.71 -10.16
C LYS A 435 -27.76 18.21 -11.56
N LEU A 436 -28.31 16.99 -11.69
CA LEU A 436 -28.67 16.39 -12.98
C LEU A 436 -30.09 16.70 -13.42
N GLU A 437 -30.89 17.41 -12.58
CA GLU A 437 -32.32 17.68 -12.81
C GLU A 437 -33.10 16.38 -13.07
N ILE A 438 -32.91 15.38 -12.23
CA ILE A 438 -33.58 14.09 -12.27
C ILE A 438 -34.34 13.91 -10.97
N ASP A 439 -35.51 13.28 -11.02
CA ASP A 439 -36.29 12.97 -9.82
C ASP A 439 -35.52 12.01 -8.88
N GLU A 440 -35.57 12.28 -7.56
CA GLU A 440 -34.88 11.50 -6.54
C GLU A 440 -35.30 10.02 -6.50
N ASN A 441 -36.60 9.76 -6.72
CA ASN A 441 -37.13 8.40 -6.74
C ASN A 441 -36.63 7.63 -7.95
N THR A 442 -36.53 8.31 -9.10
CA THR A 442 -35.96 7.75 -10.34
C THR A 442 -34.50 7.38 -10.15
N LEU A 443 -33.68 8.30 -9.61
CA LEU A 443 -32.26 8.03 -9.34
C LEU A 443 -32.09 6.91 -8.31
N SER A 444 -32.87 6.92 -7.23
CA SER A 444 -32.88 5.86 -6.22
C SER A 444 -33.32 4.51 -6.79
N GLY A 445 -34.24 4.52 -7.75
CA GLY A 445 -34.69 3.35 -8.50
C GLY A 445 -33.56 2.76 -9.33
N GLU A 446 -32.83 3.59 -10.08
CA GLU A 446 -31.69 3.17 -10.89
C GLU A 446 -30.54 2.63 -10.02
N ILE A 447 -30.22 3.26 -8.89
CA ILE A 447 -29.22 2.74 -7.93
C ILE A 447 -29.63 1.35 -7.42
N ARG A 448 -30.90 1.15 -7.07
CA ARG A 448 -31.41 -0.17 -6.65
C ARG A 448 -31.42 -1.19 -7.78
N ALA A 449 -31.73 -0.78 -9.00
CA ALA A 449 -31.73 -1.64 -10.17
C ALA A 449 -30.30 -2.09 -10.51
N PHE A 450 -29.34 -1.17 -10.49
CA PHE A 450 -27.94 -1.45 -10.73
C PHE A 450 -27.34 -2.40 -9.66
N GLY A 451 -27.70 -2.20 -8.39
CA GLY A 451 -27.35 -3.13 -7.32
C GLY A 451 -27.96 -4.52 -7.50
N LYS A 452 -29.13 -4.61 -8.17
CA LYS A 452 -29.75 -5.89 -8.56
C LYS A 452 -29.10 -6.52 -9.80
N GLU A 453 -28.67 -5.73 -10.79
CA GLU A 453 -27.94 -6.22 -11.97
C GLU A 453 -26.55 -6.78 -11.65
N ARG A 454 -25.88 -6.23 -10.64
CA ARG A 454 -24.64 -6.81 -10.07
C ARG A 454 -24.88 -7.97 -9.10
N GLY A 455 -26.05 -8.06 -8.55
CA GLY A 455 -26.50 -9.13 -7.68
C GLY A 455 -27.53 -9.99 -8.42
N GLU A 456 -27.10 -10.76 -9.41
CA GLU A 456 -27.81 -11.85 -10.07
C GLU A 456 -29.22 -12.17 -9.55
N PHE A 457 -30.15 -12.35 -10.49
CA PHE A 457 -31.37 -13.17 -10.37
C PHE A 457 -31.58 -13.81 -9.02
N ILE A 458 -32.32 -13.17 -8.13
CA ILE A 458 -32.89 -13.81 -6.96
C ILE A 458 -34.38 -13.53 -6.96
N GLU A 459 -35.16 -14.59 -7.26
CA GLU A 459 -36.59 -14.64 -6.96
C GLU A 459 -36.85 -14.25 -5.50
N PRO A 460 -38.00 -13.59 -5.21
CA PRO A 460 -38.28 -13.08 -3.87
C PRO A 460 -38.76 -14.21 -2.94
N GLU A 461 -37.85 -14.80 -2.23
CA GLU A 461 -38.07 -15.50 -0.96
C GLU A 461 -36.79 -16.22 -0.58
N ILE A 462 -36.08 -15.65 0.37
CA ILE A 462 -35.13 -16.21 1.35
C ILE A 462 -34.04 -15.17 1.66
N LYS A 463 -34.40 -14.15 2.39
CA LYS A 463 -33.44 -13.22 3.01
C LYS A 463 -32.82 -13.89 4.21
N ILE A 464 -31.66 -14.52 4.12
CA ILE A 464 -30.66 -14.70 5.21
C ILE A 464 -29.42 -15.55 4.78
N LYS A 465 -29.39 -16.22 3.62
CA LYS A 465 -28.31 -17.18 3.30
C LYS A 465 -27.34 -16.84 2.15
N SER A 466 -27.48 -15.73 1.43
CA SER A 466 -26.70 -15.47 0.19
C SER A 466 -25.38 -14.71 0.34
N GLN A 467 -25.14 -14.00 1.44
CA GLN A 467 -23.90 -13.19 1.60
C GLN A 467 -22.62 -13.99 1.91
N ILE A 468 -22.73 -15.29 2.18
CA ILE A 468 -21.57 -16.15 2.52
C ILE A 468 -21.07 -16.92 1.30
N VAL A 469 -21.93 -17.19 0.32
CA VAL A 469 -21.58 -17.96 -0.89
C VAL A 469 -20.78 -17.11 -1.90
N THR A 470 -21.11 -15.84 -2.08
CA THR A 470 -20.45 -14.95 -3.03
C THR A 470 -18.99 -14.59 -2.67
N LYS A 471 -18.62 -14.61 -1.38
CA LYS A 471 -17.22 -14.37 -0.97
C LYS A 471 -16.30 -15.56 -1.20
N SER A 472 -16.81 -16.79 -1.11
CA SER A 472 -16.01 -17.99 -1.36
C SER A 472 -15.79 -18.23 -2.86
N SER A 473 -16.79 -18.00 -3.69
CA SER A 473 -16.67 -18.10 -5.15
C SER A 473 -15.65 -17.10 -5.70
N ASN A 474 -15.72 -15.84 -5.29
CA ASN A 474 -14.75 -14.81 -5.71
C ASN A 474 -13.30 -15.14 -5.31
N PHE A 475 -13.08 -15.81 -4.16
CA PHE A 475 -11.74 -16.21 -3.76
C PHE A 475 -11.19 -17.35 -4.62
N ILE A 476 -12.01 -18.38 -4.91
CA ILE A 476 -11.63 -19.50 -5.78
C ILE A 476 -11.31 -18.99 -7.17
N LEU A 477 -12.19 -18.19 -7.78
CA LEU A 477 -11.98 -17.60 -9.11
C LEU A 477 -10.69 -16.77 -9.18
N LYS A 478 -10.37 -16.00 -8.13
CA LYS A 478 -9.12 -15.25 -8.07
C LYS A 478 -7.89 -16.16 -8.03
N MET A 479 -7.95 -17.26 -7.28
CA MET A 479 -6.86 -18.24 -7.21
C MET A 479 -6.70 -19.00 -8.52
N GLU A 480 -7.80 -19.39 -9.17
CA GLU A 480 -7.82 -20.00 -10.48
C GLU A 480 -7.21 -19.06 -11.54
N LYS A 481 -7.62 -17.79 -11.55
CA LYS A 481 -7.07 -16.76 -12.43
C LYS A 481 -5.55 -16.59 -12.25
N ASN A 482 -5.06 -16.58 -11.02
CA ASN A 482 -3.63 -16.50 -10.73
C ASN A 482 -2.84 -17.71 -11.26
N LEU A 483 -3.39 -18.92 -11.21
CA LEU A 483 -2.75 -20.11 -11.80
C LEU A 483 -2.63 -19.99 -13.32
N PHE A 484 -3.69 -19.51 -13.99
CA PHE A 484 -3.67 -19.33 -15.44
C PHE A 484 -2.73 -18.23 -15.91
N CYS A 485 -2.54 -17.16 -15.13
CA CYS A 485 -1.57 -16.11 -15.44
C CYS A 485 -0.15 -16.67 -15.64
N LEU A 486 0.21 -17.72 -14.92
CA LEU A 486 1.54 -18.32 -15.01
C LEU A 486 1.85 -18.96 -16.38
N PHE A 487 0.84 -19.34 -17.18
CA PHE A 487 1.04 -19.81 -18.55
C PHE A 487 1.54 -18.69 -19.49
N PHE A 488 1.25 -17.44 -19.16
CA PHE A 488 1.58 -16.26 -19.96
C PHE A 488 2.83 -15.53 -19.47
N THR A 489 3.62 -16.16 -18.60
CA THR A 489 4.94 -15.67 -18.16
C THR A 489 6.04 -16.36 -18.98
N ASN A 490 7.29 -15.87 -18.86
CA ASN A 490 8.46 -16.47 -19.49
C ASN A 490 8.90 -17.76 -18.76
N VAL A 491 8.00 -18.73 -18.74
CA VAL A 491 8.23 -20.03 -18.10
C VAL A 491 8.89 -20.97 -19.09
N SER A 492 9.92 -21.72 -18.64
CA SER A 492 10.55 -22.76 -19.44
C SER A 492 9.54 -23.84 -19.85
N GLU A 493 9.80 -24.52 -20.96
CA GLU A 493 8.96 -25.59 -21.51
C GLU A 493 8.70 -26.69 -20.47
N ASP A 494 9.73 -27.06 -19.70
CA ASP A 494 9.62 -28.04 -18.62
C ASP A 494 8.65 -27.59 -17.52
N ASN A 495 8.74 -26.33 -17.07
CA ASN A 495 7.85 -25.79 -16.04
C ASN A 495 6.42 -25.62 -16.53
N ARG A 496 6.21 -25.30 -17.81
CA ARG A 496 4.88 -25.23 -18.41
C ARG A 496 4.24 -26.62 -18.45
N SER A 497 4.99 -27.64 -18.84
CA SER A 497 4.54 -29.05 -18.84
C SER A 497 4.26 -29.54 -17.41
N GLU A 498 5.05 -29.13 -16.43
CA GLU A 498 4.83 -29.45 -15.00
C GLU A 498 3.58 -28.74 -14.46
N LEU A 499 3.37 -27.46 -14.79
CA LEU A 499 2.16 -26.72 -14.43
C LEU A 499 0.90 -27.42 -14.93
N ILE A 500 0.88 -27.87 -16.19
CA ILE A 500 -0.26 -28.61 -16.74
C ILE A 500 -0.51 -29.90 -15.95
N LYS A 501 0.53 -30.68 -15.65
CA LYS A 501 0.39 -31.93 -14.87
C LYS A 501 -0.22 -31.68 -13.50
N ILE A 502 0.19 -30.57 -12.84
CA ILE A 502 -0.28 -30.23 -11.49
C ILE A 502 -1.74 -29.77 -11.50
N ILE A 503 -2.17 -29.04 -12.54
CA ILE A 503 -3.50 -28.44 -12.57
C ILE A 503 -4.52 -29.23 -13.40
N LYS A 504 -4.08 -30.20 -14.19
CA LYS A 504 -4.95 -31.02 -15.08
C LYS A 504 -6.06 -31.74 -14.32
N ASP A 505 -5.79 -32.21 -13.12
CA ASP A 505 -6.75 -32.90 -12.27
C ASP A 505 -7.64 -31.94 -11.45
N GLN A 506 -7.40 -30.63 -11.57
CA GLN A 506 -8.23 -29.63 -10.91
C GLN A 506 -9.46 -29.31 -11.77
N LYS A 507 -10.63 -29.43 -11.17
CA LYS A 507 -11.87 -28.94 -11.79
C LYS A 507 -12.03 -27.46 -11.45
N PHE A 508 -11.99 -26.61 -12.46
CA PHE A 508 -12.18 -25.17 -12.29
C PHE A 508 -13.67 -24.83 -12.23
N GLU A 509 -14.03 -23.82 -11.43
CA GLU A 509 -15.43 -23.39 -11.30
C GLU A 509 -15.93 -22.72 -12.57
N GLU A 510 -15.05 -21.99 -13.26
CA GLU A 510 -15.39 -21.33 -14.53
C GLU A 510 -15.12 -22.25 -15.72
N GLU A 511 -16.15 -22.52 -16.51
CA GLU A 511 -16.09 -23.41 -17.66
C GLU A 511 -15.05 -22.98 -18.71
N SER A 512 -14.89 -21.67 -18.88
CA SER A 512 -13.92 -21.07 -19.79
C SER A 512 -12.48 -21.46 -19.45
N TYR A 513 -12.13 -21.61 -18.17
CA TYR A 513 -10.81 -22.09 -17.74
C TYR A 513 -10.60 -23.57 -18.04
N ASN A 514 -11.63 -24.42 -17.94
CA ASN A 514 -11.53 -25.83 -18.31
C ASN A 514 -11.31 -25.98 -19.84
N ILE A 515 -11.99 -25.17 -20.64
CA ILE A 515 -11.82 -25.13 -22.10
C ILE A 515 -10.39 -24.63 -22.43
N LEU A 516 -9.94 -23.57 -21.82
CA LEU A 516 -8.61 -22.98 -22.02
C LEU A 516 -7.50 -23.97 -21.67
N LEU A 517 -7.61 -24.65 -20.51
CA LEU A 517 -6.65 -25.66 -20.07
C LEU A 517 -6.55 -26.83 -21.07
N ASN A 518 -7.69 -27.35 -21.57
CA ASN A 518 -7.70 -28.41 -22.55
C ASN A 518 -7.03 -27.99 -23.86
N THR A 519 -7.18 -26.75 -24.28
CA THR A 519 -6.54 -26.21 -25.48
C THR A 519 -5.03 -26.04 -25.28
N ILE A 520 -4.61 -25.52 -24.13
CA ILE A 520 -3.19 -25.40 -23.77
C ILE A 520 -2.52 -26.77 -23.69
N ASP A 521 -3.16 -27.78 -23.03
CA ASP A 521 -2.63 -29.14 -22.91
C ASP A 521 -2.39 -29.80 -24.29
N LYS A 522 -3.32 -29.61 -25.23
CA LYS A 522 -3.18 -30.13 -26.60
C LYS A 522 -2.10 -29.43 -27.41
N SER A 523 -1.82 -28.17 -27.09
CA SER A 523 -0.93 -27.31 -27.87
C SER A 523 0.52 -27.34 -27.36
N VAL A 524 0.74 -27.66 -26.07
CA VAL A 524 2.05 -27.57 -25.39
C VAL A 524 3.18 -28.33 -26.08
N ILE A 525 2.90 -29.45 -26.70
CA ILE A 525 3.90 -30.27 -27.43
C ILE A 525 4.52 -29.52 -28.65
N ARG A 526 3.88 -28.44 -29.11
CA ARG A 526 4.24 -27.69 -30.33
C ARG A 526 4.66 -26.26 -30.07
N ILE A 527 4.71 -25.84 -28.81
CA ILE A 527 4.90 -24.43 -28.42
C ILE A 527 6.17 -24.26 -27.58
N HIS A 528 7.12 -23.52 -28.11
CA HIS A 528 8.43 -23.31 -27.48
C HIS A 528 8.51 -22.04 -26.61
N ASN A 529 7.62 -21.07 -26.82
CA ASN A 529 7.63 -19.80 -26.09
C ASN A 529 6.21 -19.27 -25.81
N THR A 530 6.13 -18.22 -25.00
CA THR A 530 4.85 -17.61 -24.61
C THR A 530 4.14 -16.90 -25.76
N GLU A 531 4.89 -16.32 -26.71
CA GLU A 531 4.32 -15.63 -27.88
C GLU A 531 3.60 -16.61 -28.81
N GLU A 532 4.21 -17.77 -29.04
CA GLU A 532 3.59 -18.85 -29.82
C GLU A 532 2.31 -19.37 -29.14
N LEU A 533 2.33 -19.52 -27.81
CA LEU A 533 1.12 -19.91 -27.05
C LEU A 533 -0.01 -18.90 -27.28
N ILE A 534 0.29 -17.62 -27.14
CA ILE A 534 -0.68 -16.55 -27.34
C ILE A 534 -1.26 -16.60 -28.76
N GLN A 535 -0.42 -16.74 -29.79
CA GLN A 535 -0.87 -16.81 -31.18
C GLN A 535 -1.81 -18.03 -31.43
N VAL A 536 -1.43 -19.20 -30.93
CA VAL A 536 -2.25 -20.42 -31.04
C VAL A 536 -3.60 -20.22 -30.36
N LEU A 537 -3.65 -19.68 -29.16
CA LEU A 537 -4.89 -19.44 -28.41
C LEU A 537 -5.79 -18.43 -29.12
N PHE A 538 -5.26 -17.32 -29.61
CA PHE A 538 -6.04 -16.32 -30.34
C PHE A 538 -6.57 -16.89 -31.70
N THR A 539 -5.83 -17.79 -32.32
CA THR A 539 -6.26 -18.44 -33.55
C THR A 539 -7.38 -19.47 -33.28
N GLU A 540 -7.21 -20.32 -32.24
CA GLU A 540 -8.19 -21.34 -31.88
C GLU A 540 -9.53 -20.73 -31.42
N PHE A 541 -9.48 -19.62 -30.71
CA PHE A 541 -10.67 -18.93 -30.21
C PHE A 541 -11.05 -17.69 -31.03
N GLN A 542 -10.75 -17.69 -32.36
CA GLN A 542 -10.98 -16.54 -33.23
C GLN A 542 -12.43 -16.03 -33.21
N GLU A 543 -13.41 -16.90 -33.07
CA GLU A 543 -14.84 -16.57 -33.05
C GLU A 543 -15.42 -16.42 -31.63
N ASN A 544 -14.66 -16.75 -30.58
CA ASN A 544 -15.12 -16.66 -29.19
C ASN A 544 -14.55 -15.42 -28.47
N ASN A 545 -15.30 -14.34 -28.49
CA ASN A 545 -14.88 -13.07 -27.89
C ASN A 545 -14.71 -13.16 -26.37
N GLU A 546 -15.53 -13.94 -25.66
CA GLU A 546 -15.46 -14.10 -24.21
C GLU A 546 -14.13 -14.74 -23.78
N ILE A 547 -13.70 -15.81 -24.44
CA ILE A 547 -12.41 -16.45 -24.13
C ILE A 547 -11.24 -15.55 -24.54
N LYS A 548 -11.33 -14.78 -25.62
CA LYS A 548 -10.30 -13.81 -26.01
C LYS A 548 -10.12 -12.70 -24.96
N ASP A 549 -11.20 -12.22 -24.39
CA ASP A 549 -11.16 -11.22 -23.32
C ASP A 549 -10.48 -11.80 -22.07
N ILE A 550 -10.80 -13.05 -21.71
CA ILE A 550 -10.14 -13.78 -20.61
C ILE A 550 -8.63 -13.93 -20.89
N ILE A 551 -8.23 -14.36 -22.10
CA ILE A 551 -6.81 -14.48 -22.48
C ILE A 551 -6.10 -13.13 -22.36
N THR A 552 -6.70 -12.05 -22.85
CA THR A 552 -6.16 -10.70 -22.77
C THR A 552 -5.96 -10.26 -21.32
N ASP A 553 -6.93 -10.50 -20.48
CA ASP A 553 -6.86 -10.25 -19.04
C ASP A 553 -5.74 -11.04 -18.35
N LEU A 554 -5.59 -12.34 -18.70
CA LEU A 554 -4.54 -13.19 -18.14
C LEU A 554 -3.14 -12.73 -18.54
N ILE A 555 -2.95 -12.31 -19.80
CA ILE A 555 -1.69 -11.72 -20.28
C ILE A 555 -1.36 -10.45 -19.51
N PHE A 556 -2.34 -9.58 -19.30
CA PHE A 556 -2.12 -8.36 -18.53
C PHE A 556 -1.73 -8.65 -17.08
N LEU A 557 -2.39 -9.62 -16.46
CA LEU A 557 -2.16 -10.03 -15.07
C LEU A 557 -0.89 -10.87 -14.88
N SER A 558 -0.28 -11.40 -15.96
CA SER A 558 0.99 -12.14 -15.88
C SER A 558 2.22 -11.25 -15.67
N LYS A 559 2.14 -9.96 -16.00
CA LYS A 559 3.26 -9.01 -15.91
C LYS A 559 4.04 -9.02 -14.58
N PRO A 560 3.41 -9.10 -13.40
CA PRO A 560 4.13 -9.17 -12.14
C PRO A 560 5.03 -10.41 -11.98
N TYR A 561 4.79 -11.45 -12.78
CA TYR A 561 5.50 -12.74 -12.71
C TYR A 561 6.59 -12.89 -13.78
N GLU A 562 6.73 -11.94 -14.73
CA GLU A 562 7.67 -12.00 -15.86
C GLU A 562 9.15 -12.11 -15.47
N ASN A 563 9.52 -11.59 -14.28
CA ASN A 563 10.90 -11.56 -13.80
C ASN A 563 11.19 -12.61 -12.72
N LEU A 564 10.29 -13.54 -12.47
CA LEU A 564 10.52 -14.62 -11.51
C LEU A 564 11.42 -15.70 -12.10
N SER A 565 12.28 -16.27 -11.24
CA SER A 565 13.06 -17.45 -11.63
C SER A 565 12.14 -18.67 -11.76
N ASP A 566 12.58 -19.67 -12.54
CA ASP A 566 11.88 -20.95 -12.67
C ASP A 566 11.59 -21.63 -11.32
N LYS A 567 12.48 -21.46 -10.34
CA LYS A 567 12.32 -21.99 -8.98
C LYS A 567 11.21 -21.26 -8.23
N ASP A 568 11.14 -19.93 -8.37
CA ASP A 568 10.11 -19.12 -7.71
C ASP A 568 8.74 -19.39 -8.31
N ILE A 569 8.66 -19.55 -9.62
CA ILE A 569 7.43 -19.93 -10.34
C ILE A 569 6.91 -21.28 -9.84
N ARG A 570 7.75 -22.30 -9.70
CA ARG A 570 7.36 -23.60 -9.10
C ARG A 570 6.80 -23.43 -7.69
N THR A 571 7.46 -22.61 -6.87
CA THR A 571 6.99 -22.33 -5.50
C THR A 571 5.60 -21.69 -5.52
N VAL A 572 5.36 -20.70 -6.38
CA VAL A 572 4.06 -20.04 -6.55
C VAL A 572 2.99 -21.04 -7.00
N ILE A 573 3.31 -21.93 -7.96
CA ILE A 573 2.39 -22.97 -8.43
C ILE A 573 1.95 -23.86 -7.26
N TYR A 574 2.90 -24.48 -6.55
CA TYR A 574 2.63 -25.41 -5.45
C TYR A 574 1.84 -24.74 -4.31
N GLU A 575 2.23 -23.53 -3.92
CA GLU A 575 1.51 -22.79 -2.88
C GLU A 575 0.07 -22.46 -3.28
N THR A 576 -0.13 -22.04 -4.54
CA THR A 576 -1.46 -21.65 -5.04
C THR A 576 -2.38 -22.85 -5.15
N VAL A 577 -1.87 -23.97 -5.71
CA VAL A 577 -2.64 -25.23 -5.82
C VAL A 577 -3.01 -25.78 -4.44
N ASN A 578 -2.06 -25.79 -3.50
CA ASN A 578 -2.34 -26.26 -2.13
C ASN A 578 -3.38 -25.37 -1.43
N LYS A 579 -3.29 -24.06 -1.56
CA LYS A 579 -4.28 -23.12 -1.03
C LYS A 579 -5.66 -23.35 -1.64
N LEU A 580 -5.73 -23.54 -2.96
CA LEU A 580 -6.98 -23.81 -3.69
C LEU A 580 -7.61 -25.13 -3.23
N ALA A 581 -6.83 -26.21 -3.16
CA ALA A 581 -7.30 -27.53 -2.73
C ALA A 581 -7.84 -27.51 -1.29
N LEU A 582 -7.11 -26.85 -0.38
CA LEU A 582 -7.55 -26.68 1.00
C LEU A 582 -8.86 -25.90 1.12
N PHE A 583 -9.01 -24.86 0.30
CA PHE A 583 -10.19 -24.02 0.31
C PHE A 583 -11.41 -24.76 -0.26
N LYS A 584 -11.28 -25.40 -1.44
CA LYS A 584 -12.35 -26.24 -2.06
C LYS A 584 -12.82 -27.32 -1.06
N ARG A 585 -11.88 -28.00 -0.42
CA ARG A 585 -12.19 -29.00 0.61
C ARG A 585 -12.97 -28.43 1.81
N LYS A 586 -12.59 -27.25 2.29
CA LYS A 586 -13.32 -26.56 3.38
C LYS A 586 -14.75 -26.22 2.98
N GLU A 587 -14.97 -25.76 1.76
CA GLU A 587 -16.31 -25.44 1.27
C GLU A 587 -17.17 -26.69 1.07
N GLU A 588 -16.60 -27.79 0.56
CA GLU A 588 -17.30 -29.07 0.47
C GLU A 588 -17.74 -29.59 1.84
N ILE A 589 -16.85 -29.57 2.85
CA ILE A 589 -17.19 -29.97 4.22
C ILE A 589 -18.31 -29.08 4.77
N LYS A 590 -18.28 -27.79 4.49
CA LYS A 590 -19.29 -26.83 4.91
C LYS A 590 -20.63 -27.08 4.24
N GLN A 591 -20.63 -27.42 2.95
CA GLN A 591 -21.85 -27.82 2.22
C GLN A 591 -22.44 -29.13 2.76
N LEU A 592 -21.60 -30.14 3.02
CA LEU A 592 -22.03 -31.40 3.62
C LEU A 592 -22.65 -31.20 5.02
N LYS A 593 -22.03 -30.36 5.85
CA LYS A 593 -22.57 -29.98 7.17
C LYS A 593 -23.93 -29.28 7.06
N ARG A 594 -24.11 -28.40 6.08
CA ARG A 594 -25.40 -27.73 5.81
C ARG A 594 -26.47 -28.71 5.36
N LYS A 595 -26.14 -29.63 4.45
CA LYS A 595 -27.04 -30.68 3.99
C LYS A 595 -27.46 -31.61 5.14
N SER A 596 -26.53 -31.96 6.05
CA SER A 596 -26.82 -32.72 7.26
C SER A 596 -27.78 -31.99 8.21
N GLN A 597 -27.71 -30.66 8.31
CA GLN A 597 -28.58 -29.86 9.16
C GLN A 597 -29.96 -29.56 8.55
N SER A 598 -30.04 -29.51 7.21
CA SER A 598 -31.27 -29.18 6.46
C SER A 598 -32.06 -30.39 5.98
N SER A 599 -31.54 -31.60 6.18
CA SER A 599 -32.24 -32.85 5.81
C SER A 599 -33.47 -33.06 6.68
N THR A 600 -34.63 -33.00 6.06
CA THR A 600 -35.96 -33.28 6.66
C THR A 600 -36.32 -34.76 6.61
N ASN A 601 -35.53 -35.57 5.89
CA ASN A 601 -35.76 -37.00 5.65
C ASN A 601 -34.89 -37.85 6.57
N GLY A 602 -35.34 -38.06 7.82
CA GLY A 602 -34.88 -39.11 8.70
C GLY A 602 -33.44 -39.02 9.26
N GLU A 603 -33.20 -39.68 10.40
CA GLU A 603 -31.88 -39.79 11.05
C GLU A 603 -30.81 -40.45 10.18
N PHE A 604 -31.21 -41.32 9.25
CA PHE A 604 -30.32 -42.08 8.40
C PHE A 604 -29.50 -41.17 7.46
N ASP A 605 -30.10 -40.17 6.79
CA ASP A 605 -29.41 -39.23 5.89
C ASP A 605 -28.45 -38.33 6.67
N LYS A 606 -28.81 -37.93 7.91
CA LYS A 606 -27.94 -37.14 8.80
C LYS A 606 -26.67 -37.88 9.16
N VAL A 607 -26.80 -39.18 9.47
CA VAL A 607 -25.67 -40.06 9.83
C VAL A 607 -24.76 -40.26 8.62
N GLN A 608 -25.33 -40.46 7.42
CA GLN A 608 -24.56 -40.66 6.19
C GLN A 608 -23.74 -39.40 5.79
N TYR A 609 -24.33 -38.20 5.90
CA TYR A 609 -23.60 -36.94 5.71
C TYR A 609 -22.52 -36.72 6.77
N GLN A 610 -22.76 -37.14 8.00
CA GLN A 610 -21.79 -37.04 9.10
C GLN A 610 -20.58 -37.97 8.89
N ILE A 611 -20.80 -39.17 8.36
CA ILE A 611 -19.75 -40.11 7.94
C ILE A 611 -18.90 -39.50 6.84
N GLN A 612 -19.51 -38.96 5.77
CA GLN A 612 -18.80 -38.28 4.68
C GLN A 612 -17.99 -37.09 5.14
N VAL A 613 -18.50 -36.29 6.09
CA VAL A 613 -17.75 -35.19 6.72
C VAL A 613 -16.53 -35.71 7.47
N ASN A 614 -16.69 -36.81 8.24
CA ASN A 614 -15.59 -37.39 9.02
C ASN A 614 -14.52 -38.04 8.12
N GLU A 615 -14.90 -38.69 7.03
CA GLU A 615 -13.97 -39.23 6.03
C GLU A 615 -13.17 -38.13 5.35
N LYS A 616 -13.82 -37.03 4.92
CA LYS A 616 -13.14 -35.87 4.35
C LYS A 616 -12.27 -35.10 5.38
N LEU A 617 -12.56 -35.17 6.66
CA LEU A 617 -11.70 -34.61 7.69
C LEU A 617 -10.45 -35.46 7.97
N LYS A 618 -10.51 -36.80 7.76
CA LYS A 618 -9.43 -37.76 7.99
C LYS A 618 -8.48 -37.91 6.79
N SER A 619 -8.93 -37.67 5.56
CA SER A 619 -8.04 -37.67 4.40
C SER A 619 -7.10 -36.47 4.46
N LYS A 620 -5.82 -36.73 4.77
CA LYS A 620 -4.76 -35.70 4.83
C LYS A 620 -4.32 -35.28 3.44
#